data_24b90b07cf398092178536ff84477ef7
#
_entry.id   24b90b07cf398092178536ff84477ef7
#
_cell.length_a   1.000
_cell.length_b   1.000
_cell.length_c   1.000
_cell.angle_alpha   90.00
_cell.angle_beta   90.00
_cell.angle_gamma   90.00
#
_symmetry.space_group_name_H-M   'P 1'
#
loop_
_entity.id
_entity.type
_entity.pdbx_description
1 polymer ?
#
loop_
_entity_poly.entity_id
_entity_poly.type
_entity_poly.pdbx_seq_one_letter_code
_entity_poly.pdbx_strand_id
1 'polypeptide(L)'
;MESCHSLTRLLTHSRLKVSLVVVEVVVMNILATLTKLSCGHAIEFGRCSSVSGDPYFHPDELEGLWYVIEMYKTSSRCMTITFQRTLDGFTGTEVRELLVGRRVGLDHSVSNTGVFTFKNIDNPALMKVRWPSVFIDKPADVTVVDTDGVHFAVLYECQSLWVLRRASAVILSRQPFLDEAVLQRVKEDLAKLNINTEHLTTIQHDDCQALHEADLNINLNTVVRIMKQGWQSRGRGLVTHVTILDTVRALAAPTTPPTPTVPVRPARPAKPARPTKPTTRH
;
A
#
# COMPACT_ATOMS: atom_id res chain seq x y z
N MET A 1 32.61 28.56 -46.62
CA MET A 1 32.18 28.88 -45.25
C MET A 1 30.95 28.09 -44.78
N GLU A 2 30.58 27.00 -45.49
CA GLU A 2 29.37 26.20 -45.13
C GLU A 2 29.65 24.95 -44.28
N SER A 3 30.92 24.60 -44.05
CA SER A 3 31.26 23.33 -43.35
C SER A 3 31.25 23.42 -41.83
N CYS A 4 31.17 24.59 -41.24
CA CYS A 4 31.25 24.77 -39.76
C CYS A 4 29.89 24.74 -39.06
N HIS A 5 28.78 25.01 -39.77
CA HIS A 5 27.41 25.02 -39.21
C HIS A 5 26.82 23.62 -39.03
N SER A 6 27.31 22.61 -39.76
CA SER A 6 26.80 21.24 -39.68
C SER A 6 27.29 20.49 -38.42
N LEU A 7 28.54 20.74 -38.01
CA LEU A 7 29.16 20.10 -36.85
C LEU A 7 28.58 20.60 -35.52
N THR A 8 28.22 21.87 -35.41
CA THR A 8 27.60 22.44 -34.21
C THR A 8 26.18 21.89 -33.97
N ARG A 9 25.39 21.67 -35.03
CA ARG A 9 24.07 21.03 -34.92
C ARG A 9 24.15 19.57 -34.49
N LEU A 10 25.13 18.80 -34.92
CA LEU A 10 25.33 17.42 -34.52
C LEU A 10 25.77 17.31 -33.06
N LEU A 11 26.62 18.20 -32.57
CA LEU A 11 27.10 18.20 -31.18
C LEU A 11 26.03 18.65 -30.21
N THR A 12 25.15 19.60 -30.56
CA THR A 12 24.04 20.01 -29.71
C THR A 12 22.97 18.92 -29.62
N HIS A 13 22.67 18.22 -30.73
CA HIS A 13 21.73 17.10 -30.73
C HIS A 13 22.23 15.90 -29.92
N SER A 14 23.55 15.63 -29.96
CA SER A 14 24.15 14.54 -29.21
C SER A 14 24.15 14.85 -27.69
N ARG A 15 24.49 16.06 -27.28
CA ARG A 15 24.45 16.49 -25.88
C ARG A 15 23.04 16.50 -25.30
N LEU A 16 22.04 16.90 -26.08
CA LEU A 16 20.64 16.89 -25.68
C LEU A 16 20.13 15.45 -25.46
N LYS A 17 20.50 14.51 -26.35
CA LYS A 17 20.15 13.09 -26.21
C LYS A 17 20.83 12.44 -25.01
N VAL A 18 22.11 12.73 -24.76
CA VAL A 18 22.83 12.23 -23.59
C VAL A 18 22.23 12.80 -22.30
N SER A 19 21.86 14.09 -22.26
CA SER A 19 21.20 14.70 -21.11
C SER A 19 19.84 14.06 -20.82
N LEU A 20 19.03 13.75 -21.84
CA LEU A 20 17.74 13.09 -21.68
C LEU A 20 17.89 11.66 -21.14
N VAL A 21 18.86 10.90 -21.64
CA VAL A 21 19.14 9.54 -21.14
C VAL A 21 19.61 9.57 -19.70
N VAL A 22 20.47 10.51 -19.33
CA VAL A 22 20.93 10.66 -17.93
C VAL A 22 19.76 11.00 -17.02
N VAL A 23 18.87 11.92 -17.42
CA VAL A 23 17.68 12.26 -16.64
C VAL A 23 16.74 11.06 -16.51
N GLU A 24 16.50 10.29 -17.58
CA GLU A 24 15.70 9.06 -17.53
C GLU A 24 16.31 8.03 -16.57
N VAL A 25 17.62 7.80 -16.63
CA VAL A 25 18.32 6.86 -15.74
C VAL A 25 18.25 7.33 -14.28
N VAL A 26 18.43 8.63 -14.01
CA VAL A 26 18.30 9.19 -12.66
C VAL A 26 16.87 9.06 -12.13
N VAL A 27 15.86 9.38 -12.94
CA VAL A 27 14.45 9.24 -12.56
C VAL A 27 14.10 7.77 -12.31
N MET A 28 14.57 6.84 -13.17
CA MET A 28 14.36 5.41 -12.97
C MET A 28 15.03 4.90 -11.70
N ASN A 29 16.24 5.36 -11.37
CA ASN A 29 16.91 5.00 -10.12
C ASN A 29 16.19 5.58 -8.90
N ILE A 30 15.72 6.82 -8.97
CA ILE A 30 14.92 7.44 -7.89
C ILE A 30 13.61 6.65 -7.69
N LEU A 31 12.89 6.31 -8.76
CA LEU A 31 11.67 5.50 -8.70
C LEU A 31 11.95 4.10 -8.16
N ALA A 32 13.03 3.45 -8.58
CA ALA A 32 13.44 2.15 -8.08
C ALA A 32 13.84 2.18 -6.60
N THR A 33 14.46 3.28 -6.13
CA THR A 33 14.76 3.45 -4.70
C THR A 33 13.50 3.76 -3.89
N LEU A 34 12.61 4.58 -4.40
CA LEU A 34 11.32 4.87 -3.75
C LEU A 34 10.45 3.62 -3.60
N THR A 35 10.43 2.75 -4.61
CA THR A 35 9.70 1.46 -4.52
C THR A 35 10.32 0.50 -3.52
N LYS A 36 11.63 0.52 -3.33
CA LYS A 36 12.32 -0.28 -2.29
C LYS A 36 12.07 0.26 -0.88
N LEU A 37 12.01 1.58 -0.69
CA LEU A 37 11.76 2.21 0.61
C LEU A 37 10.31 2.03 1.11
N SER A 38 9.38 1.72 0.21
CA SER A 38 7.94 1.65 0.51
C SER A 38 7.41 0.21 0.53
N CYS A 39 8.26 -0.78 0.79
CA CYS A 39 7.91 -2.14 0.41
C CYS A 39 6.80 -2.79 1.25
N GLY A 40 6.61 -2.46 2.54
CA GLY A 40 5.57 -3.07 3.38
C GLY A 40 5.48 -4.61 3.30
N HIS A 41 6.49 -5.27 2.74
CA HIS A 41 6.52 -6.70 2.46
C HIS A 41 7.92 -7.28 2.69
N ALA A 42 7.97 -8.54 3.15
CA ALA A 42 9.18 -9.35 3.21
C ALA A 42 9.20 -10.37 2.06
N ILE A 43 10.38 -10.58 1.49
CA ILE A 43 10.63 -11.71 0.58
C ILE A 43 11.33 -12.79 1.38
N GLU A 44 10.74 -13.97 1.41
CA GLU A 44 11.21 -15.11 2.21
C GLU A 44 11.27 -16.37 1.34
N PHE A 45 12.09 -17.34 1.73
CA PHE A 45 12.10 -18.66 1.09
C PHE A 45 10.88 -19.47 1.51
N GLY A 46 10.36 -20.26 0.58
CA GLY A 46 9.23 -21.15 0.81
C GLY A 46 7.95 -20.66 0.13
N ARG A 47 6.87 -21.40 0.35
CA ARG A 47 5.54 -21.08 -0.14
C ARG A 47 4.71 -20.44 0.97
N CYS A 48 3.64 -19.77 0.60
CA CYS A 48 2.66 -19.28 1.55
C CYS A 48 2.03 -20.48 2.30
N SER A 49 2.05 -20.41 3.63
CA SER A 49 1.29 -21.33 4.48
C SER A 49 -0.20 -20.96 4.41
N SER A 50 -1.06 -21.97 4.54
CA SER A 50 -2.48 -21.70 4.74
C SER A 50 -2.69 -21.16 6.16
N VAL A 51 -3.13 -19.91 6.25
CA VAL A 51 -3.52 -19.30 7.52
C VAL A 51 -5.05 -19.31 7.56
N SER A 52 -5.61 -19.88 8.63
CA SER A 52 -7.05 -19.83 8.86
C SER A 52 -7.45 -18.41 9.23
N GLY A 53 -8.50 -17.88 8.59
CA GLY A 53 -9.08 -16.61 8.98
C GLY A 53 -9.86 -16.71 10.28
N ASP A 54 -10.14 -15.57 10.88
CA ASP A 54 -11.03 -15.48 12.03
C ASP A 54 -12.44 -16.00 11.63
N PRO A 55 -12.93 -17.08 12.26
CA PRO A 55 -14.22 -17.68 11.90
C PRO A 55 -15.42 -16.81 12.28
N TYR A 56 -15.21 -15.78 13.10
CA TYR A 56 -16.26 -14.86 13.56
C TYR A 56 -16.20 -13.49 12.87
N PHE A 57 -15.31 -13.34 11.89
CA PHE A 57 -15.17 -12.10 11.16
C PHE A 57 -16.42 -11.78 10.34
N HIS A 58 -16.92 -10.56 10.51
CA HIS A 58 -17.96 -10.00 9.68
C HIS A 58 -17.41 -8.86 8.81
N PRO A 59 -17.72 -8.85 7.50
CA PRO A 59 -17.20 -7.83 6.60
C PRO A 59 -17.44 -6.38 7.02
N ASP A 60 -18.58 -6.09 7.64
CA ASP A 60 -18.91 -4.74 8.13
C ASP A 60 -17.92 -4.24 9.20
N GLU A 61 -17.20 -5.16 9.87
CA GLU A 61 -16.24 -4.83 10.92
C GLU A 61 -14.97 -4.19 10.34
N LEU A 62 -14.63 -4.47 9.05
CA LEU A 62 -13.46 -3.92 8.41
C LEU A 62 -13.71 -2.57 7.74
N GLU A 63 -14.97 -2.20 7.49
CA GLU A 63 -15.32 -0.96 6.80
C GLU A 63 -14.86 0.29 7.57
N GLY A 64 -14.41 1.32 6.83
CA GLY A 64 -14.02 2.63 7.35
C GLY A 64 -12.52 2.81 7.53
N LEU A 65 -12.15 3.83 8.31
CA LEU A 65 -10.78 4.24 8.55
C LEU A 65 -10.11 3.39 9.63
N TRP A 66 -8.85 3.03 9.36
CA TRP A 66 -7.96 2.33 10.26
C TRP A 66 -6.58 3.00 10.29
N TYR A 67 -5.97 3.10 11.46
CA TYR A 67 -4.58 3.46 11.65
C TYR A 67 -3.72 2.21 11.59
N VAL A 68 -2.63 2.26 10.84
CA VAL A 68 -1.65 1.17 10.78
C VAL A 68 -0.70 1.31 11.96
N ILE A 69 -0.79 0.41 12.93
CA ILE A 69 0.07 0.43 14.13
C ILE A 69 1.42 -0.19 13.84
N GLU A 70 1.41 -1.37 13.23
CA GLU A 70 2.64 -2.03 12.77
C GLU A 70 2.44 -2.67 11.39
N MET A 71 3.47 -2.66 10.59
CA MET A 71 3.50 -3.28 9.27
C MET A 71 4.89 -3.78 8.92
N TYR A 72 4.98 -4.80 8.07
CA TYR A 72 6.25 -5.33 7.62
C TYR A 72 7.10 -4.28 6.91
N LYS A 73 8.40 -4.19 7.33
CA LYS A 73 9.50 -3.52 6.62
C LYS A 73 9.09 -2.22 5.89
N THR A 74 8.42 -1.32 6.58
CA THR A 74 8.01 -0.04 6.00
C THR A 74 8.84 1.11 6.55
N SER A 75 9.08 2.12 5.70
CA SER A 75 9.70 3.41 6.08
C SER A 75 8.66 4.52 6.01
N SER A 76 7.45 4.23 6.51
CA SER A 76 6.31 5.13 6.49
C SER A 76 5.98 5.62 7.89
N ARG A 77 5.28 6.75 7.95
CA ARG A 77 4.63 7.29 9.14
C ARG A 77 3.23 7.79 8.78
N CYS A 78 2.43 8.13 9.76
CA CYS A 78 1.07 8.64 9.56
C CYS A 78 0.23 7.76 8.61
N MET A 79 0.45 6.44 8.66
CA MET A 79 -0.15 5.53 7.70
C MET A 79 -1.54 5.12 8.12
N THR A 80 -2.48 5.29 7.21
CA THR A 80 -3.88 4.87 7.39
C THR A 80 -4.33 4.00 6.23
N ILE A 81 -5.34 3.16 6.46
CA ILE A 81 -6.05 2.41 5.43
C ILE A 81 -7.54 2.66 5.61
N THR A 82 -8.22 3.05 4.53
CA THR A 82 -9.68 3.16 4.51
C THR A 82 -10.26 2.04 3.66
N PHE A 83 -11.09 1.19 4.27
CA PHE A 83 -11.82 0.16 3.55
C PHE A 83 -13.22 0.64 3.22
N GLN A 84 -13.59 0.52 1.95
CA GLN A 84 -14.94 0.78 1.45
C GLN A 84 -15.54 -0.52 0.93
N ARG A 85 -16.73 -0.86 1.38
CA ARG A 85 -17.44 -2.05 1.00
C ARG A 85 -17.81 -2.04 -0.50
N THR A 86 -17.63 -3.17 -1.17
CA THR A 86 -18.11 -3.42 -2.53
C THR A 86 -19.00 -4.65 -2.55
N LEU A 87 -19.60 -5.00 -3.67
CA LEU A 87 -20.44 -6.20 -3.78
C LEU A 87 -19.65 -7.48 -3.47
N ASP A 88 -18.40 -7.56 -3.95
CA ASP A 88 -17.58 -8.78 -3.91
C ASP A 88 -16.44 -8.70 -2.85
N GLY A 89 -16.38 -7.64 -2.06
CA GLY A 89 -15.28 -7.44 -1.11
C GLY A 89 -15.10 -6.00 -0.67
N PHE A 90 -13.90 -5.44 -0.90
CA PHE A 90 -13.56 -4.06 -0.51
C PHE A 90 -12.65 -3.39 -1.54
N THR A 91 -12.68 -2.06 -1.57
CA THR A 91 -11.52 -1.26 -1.97
C THR A 91 -10.83 -0.79 -0.71
N GLY A 92 -9.51 -0.98 -0.64
CA GLY A 92 -8.68 -0.50 0.47
C GLY A 92 -7.73 0.58 -0.04
N THR A 93 -7.82 1.79 0.50
CA THR A 93 -6.94 2.91 0.14
C THR A 93 -5.99 3.18 1.29
N GLU A 94 -4.71 2.92 1.06
CA GLU A 94 -3.62 3.32 1.94
C GLU A 94 -3.24 4.78 1.67
N VAL A 95 -2.99 5.55 2.72
CA VAL A 95 -2.38 6.88 2.64
C VAL A 95 -1.31 6.99 3.70
N ARG A 96 -0.14 7.53 3.34
CA ARG A 96 1.02 7.61 4.24
C ARG A 96 1.98 8.73 3.88
N GLU A 97 2.81 9.15 4.83
CA GLU A 97 4.04 9.91 4.58
C GLU A 97 5.24 8.96 4.49
N LEU A 98 6.22 9.29 3.65
CA LEU A 98 7.50 8.61 3.61
C LEU A 98 8.51 9.33 4.52
N LEU A 99 9.18 8.58 5.38
CA LEU A 99 10.19 9.15 6.30
C LEU A 99 11.30 9.93 5.57
N VAL A 100 11.67 9.51 4.35
CA VAL A 100 12.68 10.21 3.55
C VAL A 100 12.20 11.59 3.10
N GLY A 101 10.94 11.74 2.69
CA GLY A 101 10.37 13.03 2.29
C GLY A 101 10.35 14.00 3.48
N ARG A 102 9.88 13.54 4.63
CA ARG A 102 9.87 14.34 5.87
C ARG A 102 11.27 14.83 6.28
N ARG A 103 12.30 13.96 6.16
CA ARG A 103 13.69 14.33 6.49
C ARG A 103 14.25 15.46 5.63
N VAL A 104 13.77 15.63 4.41
CA VAL A 104 14.17 16.72 3.50
C VAL A 104 13.17 17.89 3.53
N GLY A 105 12.24 17.90 4.46
CA GLY A 105 11.26 18.98 4.65
C GLY A 105 10.17 19.04 3.58
N LEU A 106 9.94 17.92 2.86
CA LEU A 106 8.90 17.83 1.84
C LEU A 106 7.56 17.47 2.49
N ASP A 107 6.58 18.35 2.40
CA ASP A 107 5.20 18.03 2.74
C ASP A 107 4.56 17.21 1.62
N HIS A 108 4.27 15.94 1.91
CA HIS A 108 3.80 14.99 0.89
C HIS A 108 2.93 13.90 1.47
N SER A 109 2.05 13.39 0.64
CA SER A 109 1.34 12.15 0.89
C SER A 109 1.49 11.18 -0.28
N VAL A 110 1.50 9.89 0.03
CA VAL A 110 1.53 8.82 -0.96
C VAL A 110 0.30 7.95 -0.75
N SER A 111 -0.53 7.80 -1.78
CA SER A 111 -1.71 6.95 -1.76
C SER A 111 -1.58 5.75 -2.69
N ASN A 112 -2.20 4.64 -2.28
CA ASN A 112 -2.25 3.40 -3.04
C ASN A 112 -3.59 2.71 -2.79
N THR A 113 -4.33 2.36 -3.83
CA THR A 113 -5.63 1.70 -3.71
C THR A 113 -5.58 0.30 -4.26
N GLY A 114 -5.94 -0.68 -3.43
CA GLY A 114 -6.07 -2.08 -3.78
C GLY A 114 -7.53 -2.53 -3.83
N VAL A 115 -7.79 -3.59 -4.61
CA VAL A 115 -9.10 -4.24 -4.69
C VAL A 115 -9.00 -5.60 -4.00
N PHE A 116 -9.84 -5.80 -2.98
CA PHE A 116 -9.96 -7.02 -2.19
C PHE A 116 -11.24 -7.75 -2.62
N THR A 117 -11.13 -9.02 -2.98
CA THR A 117 -12.28 -9.86 -3.36
C THR A 117 -12.36 -11.07 -2.45
N PHE A 118 -13.55 -11.41 -1.96
CA PHE A 118 -13.73 -12.61 -1.17
C PHE A 118 -13.40 -13.86 -1.98
N LYS A 119 -12.70 -14.80 -1.37
CA LYS A 119 -12.43 -16.11 -1.99
C LYS A 119 -13.65 -17.01 -1.89
N ASN A 120 -14.37 -16.89 -0.78
CA ASN A 120 -15.63 -17.59 -0.51
C ASN A 120 -16.51 -16.68 0.35
N ILE A 121 -17.80 -16.60 -0.01
CA ILE A 121 -18.77 -15.78 0.72
C ILE A 121 -19.07 -16.33 2.13
N ASP A 122 -18.95 -17.65 2.30
CA ASP A 122 -19.14 -18.31 3.59
C ASP A 122 -17.96 -18.12 4.55
N ASN A 123 -16.81 -17.69 4.04
CA ASN A 123 -15.63 -17.37 4.83
C ASN A 123 -15.03 -16.05 4.33
N PRO A 124 -15.62 -14.91 4.71
CA PRO A 124 -15.21 -13.60 4.23
C PRO A 124 -13.86 -13.13 4.79
N ALA A 125 -13.32 -13.81 5.82
CA ALA A 125 -11.98 -13.55 6.32
C ALA A 125 -10.88 -13.91 5.30
N LEU A 126 -11.20 -14.72 4.28
CA LEU A 126 -10.28 -15.11 3.22
C LEU A 126 -10.56 -14.31 1.95
N MET A 127 -9.62 -13.49 1.55
CA MET A 127 -9.72 -12.61 0.39
C MET A 127 -8.53 -12.76 -0.55
N LYS A 128 -8.65 -12.17 -1.72
CA LYS A 128 -7.54 -11.89 -2.63
C LYS A 128 -7.42 -10.40 -2.81
N VAL A 129 -6.21 -9.87 -2.77
CA VAL A 129 -5.94 -8.47 -3.06
C VAL A 129 -5.18 -8.31 -4.35
N ARG A 130 -5.55 -7.30 -5.12
CA ARG A 130 -4.80 -6.81 -6.28
C ARG A 130 -4.42 -5.36 -6.05
N TRP A 131 -3.11 -5.10 -5.99
CA TRP A 131 -2.56 -3.77 -5.93
C TRP A 131 -2.09 -3.35 -7.33
N PRO A 132 -2.79 -2.43 -8.03
CA PRO A 132 -2.40 -2.00 -9.38
C PRO A 132 -1.02 -1.35 -9.46
N SER A 133 -0.53 -0.83 -8.32
CA SER A 133 0.80 -0.25 -8.16
C SER A 133 1.94 -1.29 -8.16
N VAL A 134 1.63 -2.58 -8.03
CA VAL A 134 2.62 -3.66 -8.06
C VAL A 134 2.80 -4.17 -9.49
N PHE A 135 4.06 -4.36 -9.91
CA PHE A 135 4.37 -4.87 -11.26
C PHE A 135 4.00 -6.35 -11.44
N ILE A 136 3.88 -7.10 -10.35
CA ILE A 136 3.48 -8.51 -10.38
C ILE A 136 1.95 -8.56 -10.55
N ASP A 137 1.49 -8.90 -11.74
CA ASP A 137 0.06 -8.95 -12.10
C ASP A 137 -0.65 -10.23 -11.58
N LYS A 138 -0.26 -10.69 -10.42
CA LYS A 138 -0.88 -11.84 -9.74
C LYS A 138 -1.45 -11.36 -8.41
N PRO A 139 -2.73 -11.64 -8.11
CA PRO A 139 -3.30 -11.28 -6.82
C PRO A 139 -2.59 -12.03 -5.68
N ALA A 140 -2.47 -11.38 -4.52
CA ALA A 140 -2.02 -12.01 -3.28
C ALA A 140 -3.23 -12.52 -2.48
N ASP A 141 -3.01 -13.55 -1.67
CA ASP A 141 -3.99 -14.00 -0.69
C ASP A 141 -3.91 -13.10 0.54
N VAL A 142 -5.07 -12.66 1.04
CA VAL A 142 -5.19 -11.89 2.27
C VAL A 142 -6.12 -12.63 3.24
N THR A 143 -5.70 -12.69 4.47
CA THR A 143 -6.47 -13.31 5.56
C THR A 143 -6.65 -12.29 6.68
N VAL A 144 -7.89 -12.09 7.13
CA VAL A 144 -8.16 -11.44 8.42
C VAL A 144 -7.88 -12.48 9.49
N VAL A 145 -6.76 -12.34 10.19
CA VAL A 145 -6.24 -13.35 11.12
C VAL A 145 -6.92 -13.27 12.48
N ASP A 146 -7.11 -12.03 12.95
CA ASP A 146 -7.74 -11.75 14.24
C ASP A 146 -8.39 -10.37 14.21
N THR A 147 -9.51 -10.21 14.91
CA THR A 147 -10.16 -8.91 15.14
C THR A 147 -11.11 -9.02 16.32
N ASP A 148 -11.30 -7.94 17.07
CA ASP A 148 -12.37 -7.83 18.05
C ASP A 148 -13.65 -7.22 17.46
N GLY A 149 -13.62 -6.87 16.17
CA GLY A 149 -14.72 -6.27 15.42
C GLY A 149 -14.95 -4.78 15.69
N VAL A 150 -14.21 -4.16 16.62
CA VAL A 150 -14.46 -2.78 17.07
C VAL A 150 -13.18 -1.94 17.11
N HIS A 151 -12.09 -2.44 17.72
CA HIS A 151 -10.91 -1.62 18.03
C HIS A 151 -9.70 -1.97 17.18
N PHE A 152 -9.48 -3.25 16.89
CA PHE A 152 -8.32 -3.69 16.12
C PHE A 152 -8.67 -4.75 15.08
N ALA A 153 -7.82 -4.86 14.06
CA ALA A 153 -7.84 -5.94 13.08
C ALA A 153 -6.41 -6.29 12.65
N VAL A 154 -6.18 -7.57 12.36
CA VAL A 154 -4.89 -8.09 11.92
C VAL A 154 -5.06 -8.77 10.57
N LEU A 155 -4.34 -8.28 9.57
CA LEU A 155 -4.36 -8.85 8.24
C LEU A 155 -2.99 -9.44 7.89
N TYR A 156 -3.01 -10.59 7.24
CA TYR A 156 -1.83 -11.22 6.68
C TYR A 156 -1.99 -11.39 5.17
N GLU A 157 -1.09 -10.80 4.40
CA GLU A 157 -1.01 -10.92 2.95
C GLU A 157 0.13 -11.86 2.58
N CYS A 158 -0.10 -12.81 1.67
CA CYS A 158 0.94 -13.68 1.15
C CYS A 158 0.74 -14.01 -0.32
N GLN A 159 1.84 -13.92 -1.07
CA GLN A 159 1.89 -14.25 -2.50
C GLN A 159 3.03 -15.22 -2.77
N SER A 160 2.71 -16.42 -3.25
CA SER A 160 3.73 -17.41 -3.64
C SER A 160 4.36 -17.04 -4.99
N LEU A 161 5.69 -16.98 -5.01
CA LEU A 161 6.55 -16.63 -6.14
C LEU A 161 7.54 -17.78 -6.40
N TRP A 162 7.05 -18.93 -6.86
CA TRP A 162 7.83 -20.13 -7.11
C TRP A 162 8.42 -20.73 -5.82
N VAL A 163 9.75 -20.51 -5.60
CA VAL A 163 10.49 -20.94 -4.41
C VAL A 163 10.55 -19.90 -3.32
N LEU A 164 10.00 -18.73 -3.59
CA LEU A 164 9.92 -17.59 -2.68
C LEU A 164 8.46 -17.26 -2.37
N ARG A 165 8.27 -16.56 -1.28
CA ARG A 165 7.01 -15.90 -0.95
C ARG A 165 7.25 -14.41 -0.68
N ARG A 166 6.31 -13.60 -1.08
CA ARG A 166 6.20 -12.20 -0.68
C ARG A 166 5.11 -12.12 0.37
N ALA A 167 5.46 -11.73 1.57
CA ALA A 167 4.55 -11.70 2.71
C ALA A 167 4.50 -10.31 3.35
N SER A 168 3.34 -9.96 3.90
CA SER A 168 3.14 -8.78 4.73
C SER A 168 2.17 -9.11 5.85
N ALA A 169 2.42 -8.58 7.04
CA ALA A 169 1.45 -8.53 8.12
C ALA A 169 1.21 -7.08 8.50
N VAL A 170 -0.02 -6.74 8.82
CA VAL A 170 -0.42 -5.42 9.26
C VAL A 170 -1.33 -5.52 10.47
N ILE A 171 -1.03 -4.74 11.49
CA ILE A 171 -1.84 -4.59 12.71
C ILE A 171 -2.50 -3.23 12.63
N LEU A 172 -3.81 -3.22 12.64
CA LEU A 172 -4.67 -2.06 12.48
C LEU A 172 -5.37 -1.71 13.80
N SER A 173 -5.58 -0.43 14.02
CA SER A 173 -6.40 0.07 15.14
C SER A 173 -7.36 1.16 14.66
N ARG A 174 -8.50 1.31 15.34
CA ARG A 174 -9.41 2.46 15.12
C ARG A 174 -8.87 3.76 15.74
N GLN A 175 -7.86 3.65 16.59
CA GLN A 175 -7.16 4.78 17.19
C GLN A 175 -5.71 4.84 16.67
N PRO A 176 -5.02 5.99 16.74
CA PRO A 176 -3.62 6.11 16.31
C PRO A 176 -2.64 5.36 17.23
N PHE A 177 -3.15 4.56 18.15
CA PHE A 177 -2.40 3.70 19.06
C PHE A 177 -3.19 2.40 19.31
N LEU A 178 -2.51 1.41 19.85
CA LEU A 178 -3.10 0.17 20.34
C LEU A 178 -2.52 -0.12 21.74
N ASP A 179 -3.35 -0.66 22.62
CA ASP A 179 -2.89 -1.09 23.94
C ASP A 179 -1.75 -2.10 23.83
N GLU A 180 -0.69 -1.91 24.61
CA GLU A 180 0.53 -2.71 24.51
C GLU A 180 0.27 -4.19 24.85
N ALA A 181 -0.61 -4.49 25.79
CA ALA A 181 -0.96 -5.88 26.12
C ALA A 181 -1.71 -6.56 24.97
N VAL A 182 -2.57 -5.81 24.26
CA VAL A 182 -3.25 -6.30 23.05
C VAL A 182 -2.24 -6.51 21.91
N LEU A 183 -1.34 -5.56 21.69
CA LEU A 183 -0.31 -5.64 20.67
C LEU A 183 0.62 -6.85 20.88
N GLN A 184 1.07 -7.07 22.12
CA GLN A 184 1.92 -8.19 22.46
C GLN A 184 1.20 -9.53 22.25
N ARG A 185 -0.06 -9.66 22.69
CA ARG A 185 -0.87 -10.85 22.45
C ARG A 185 -1.03 -11.14 20.97
N VAL A 186 -1.32 -10.12 20.15
CA VAL A 186 -1.44 -10.26 18.71
C VAL A 186 -0.14 -10.77 18.10
N LYS A 187 1.01 -10.25 18.51
CA LYS A 187 2.33 -10.73 18.04
C LYS A 187 2.57 -12.19 18.40
N GLU A 188 2.21 -12.61 19.63
CA GLU A 188 2.31 -14.00 20.05
C GLU A 188 1.41 -14.94 19.22
N ASP A 189 0.18 -14.49 18.90
CA ASP A 189 -0.74 -15.27 18.07
C ASP A 189 -0.27 -15.36 16.61
N LEU A 190 0.30 -14.30 16.05
CA LEU A 190 0.96 -14.34 14.74
C LEU A 190 2.15 -15.31 14.73
N ALA A 191 2.98 -15.31 15.78
CA ALA A 191 4.12 -16.22 15.88
C ALA A 191 3.66 -17.69 15.92
N LYS A 192 2.57 -18.03 16.63
CA LYS A 192 1.96 -19.37 16.64
C LYS A 192 1.48 -19.82 15.25
N LEU A 193 1.14 -18.89 14.38
CA LEU A 193 0.78 -19.14 12.98
C LEU A 193 2.00 -19.20 12.04
N ASN A 194 3.22 -19.18 12.59
CA ASN A 194 4.49 -19.09 11.83
C ASN A 194 4.57 -17.85 10.92
N ILE A 195 3.99 -16.75 11.36
CA ILE A 195 4.13 -15.43 10.74
C ILE A 195 5.26 -14.71 11.48
N ASN A 196 6.31 -14.31 10.75
CA ASN A 196 7.51 -13.74 11.35
C ASN A 196 7.25 -12.31 11.83
N THR A 197 7.14 -12.13 13.14
CA THR A 197 6.88 -10.82 13.76
C THR A 197 8.09 -9.88 13.82
N GLU A 198 9.32 -10.39 13.59
CA GLU A 198 10.54 -9.55 13.55
C GLU A 198 10.54 -8.56 12.37
N HIS A 199 9.71 -8.80 11.37
CA HIS A 199 9.55 -7.91 10.23
C HIS A 199 8.59 -6.74 10.49
N LEU A 200 7.84 -6.77 11.58
CA LEU A 200 6.94 -5.69 11.97
C LEU A 200 7.74 -4.44 12.35
N THR A 201 7.32 -3.32 11.82
CA THR A 201 7.88 -2.00 12.09
C THR A 201 6.75 -1.11 12.59
N THR A 202 6.94 -0.48 13.73
CA THR A 202 5.96 0.45 14.32
C THR A 202 5.82 1.70 13.46
N ILE A 203 4.59 2.11 13.22
CA ILE A 203 4.25 3.32 12.50
C ILE A 203 3.99 4.44 13.51
N GLN A 204 4.71 5.56 13.35
CA GLN A 204 4.51 6.74 14.18
C GLN A 204 3.32 7.55 13.67
N HIS A 205 2.44 7.93 14.60
CA HIS A 205 1.26 8.75 14.33
C HIS A 205 1.31 10.13 15.03
N ASP A 206 2.45 10.47 15.62
CA ASP A 206 2.65 11.78 16.25
C ASP A 206 2.81 12.87 15.17
N ASP A 207 2.25 14.05 15.40
CA ASP A 207 2.35 15.21 14.50
C ASP A 207 1.94 14.90 13.04
N CYS A 208 0.93 14.05 12.87
CA CYS A 208 0.37 13.76 11.55
C CYS A 208 -0.56 14.90 11.13
N GLN A 209 -0.17 15.60 10.07
CA GLN A 209 -1.06 16.55 9.39
C GLN A 209 -2.15 15.79 8.63
N ALA A 210 -3.17 16.52 8.21
CA ALA A 210 -4.20 15.96 7.33
C ALA A 210 -3.57 15.61 5.97
N LEU A 211 -3.27 14.33 5.74
CA LEU A 211 -2.52 13.84 4.58
C LEU A 211 -3.12 14.23 3.21
N HIS A 212 -4.41 14.58 3.18
CA HIS A 212 -5.07 15.08 1.98
C HIS A 212 -4.78 16.56 1.68
N GLU A 213 -4.23 17.31 2.65
CA GLU A 213 -3.85 18.72 2.53
C GLU A 213 -2.36 18.90 2.21
N ALA A 214 -1.61 17.82 2.08
CA ALA A 214 -0.19 17.86 1.76
C ALA A 214 0.05 18.57 0.41
N ASP A 215 1.14 19.34 0.32
CA ASP A 215 1.53 20.10 -0.89
C ASP A 215 1.73 19.18 -2.11
N LEU A 216 2.23 17.97 -1.88
CA LEU A 216 2.47 16.97 -2.91
C LEU A 216 1.72 15.66 -2.61
N ASN A 217 0.68 15.39 -3.39
CA ASN A 217 -0.09 14.15 -3.30
C ASN A 217 0.29 13.17 -4.43
N ILE A 218 0.94 12.05 -4.10
CA ILE A 218 1.41 11.06 -5.06
C ILE A 218 0.47 9.85 -5.06
N ASN A 219 -0.28 9.65 -6.15
CA ASN A 219 -1.11 8.46 -6.32
C ASN A 219 -0.35 7.38 -7.10
N LEU A 220 0.06 6.30 -6.42
CA LEU A 220 0.86 5.23 -7.00
C LEU A 220 0.14 4.49 -8.13
N ASN A 221 -1.17 4.33 -8.06
CA ASN A 221 -1.96 3.68 -9.12
C ASN A 221 -1.88 4.49 -10.43
N THR A 222 -1.93 5.82 -10.32
CA THR A 222 -1.79 6.73 -11.47
C THR A 222 -0.39 6.68 -12.04
N VAL A 223 0.65 6.73 -11.19
CA VAL A 223 2.06 6.64 -11.61
C VAL A 223 2.31 5.37 -12.41
N VAL A 224 1.93 4.21 -11.87
CA VAL A 224 2.15 2.92 -12.53
C VAL A 224 1.33 2.80 -13.82
N ARG A 225 0.11 3.32 -13.85
CA ARG A 225 -0.71 3.35 -15.07
C ARG A 225 -0.02 4.13 -16.20
N ILE A 226 0.51 5.33 -15.90
CA ILE A 226 1.25 6.15 -16.87
C ILE A 226 2.49 5.41 -17.37
N MET A 227 3.26 4.79 -16.45
CA MET A 227 4.45 4.00 -16.82
C MET A 227 4.10 2.82 -17.73
N LYS A 228 3.05 2.07 -17.43
CA LYS A 228 2.58 0.93 -18.26
C LYS A 228 2.17 1.41 -19.67
N GLN A 229 1.45 2.53 -19.78
CA GLN A 229 1.05 3.12 -21.06
C GLN A 229 2.25 3.59 -21.88
N GLY A 230 3.21 4.27 -21.26
CA GLY A 230 4.46 4.70 -21.91
C GLY A 230 5.30 3.54 -22.42
N TRP A 231 5.32 2.41 -21.73
CA TRP A 231 6.03 1.21 -22.18
C TRP A 231 5.34 0.54 -23.39
N GLN A 232 4.03 0.45 -23.38
CA GLN A 232 3.25 -0.11 -24.49
C GLN A 232 3.35 0.74 -25.77
N SER A 233 3.44 2.07 -25.65
CA SER A 233 3.62 2.97 -26.79
C SER A 233 5.02 2.87 -27.42
N ARG A 234 6.07 2.66 -26.63
CA ARG A 234 7.44 2.41 -27.14
C ARG A 234 7.52 1.14 -28.00
N GLY A 235 6.78 0.09 -27.65
CA GLY A 235 6.75 -1.17 -28.43
C GLY A 235 6.07 -1.04 -29.79
N ARG A 236 5.31 0.02 -30.07
CA ARG A 236 4.58 0.26 -31.31
C ARG A 236 5.19 1.35 -32.23
N GLY A 237 6.40 1.81 -31.93
CA GLY A 237 7.15 2.73 -32.81
C GLY A 237 6.59 4.16 -32.89
N LEU A 238 5.57 4.50 -32.14
CA LEU A 238 5.01 5.86 -32.09
C LEU A 238 5.51 6.55 -30.83
N VAL A 239 6.60 7.28 -30.95
CA VAL A 239 7.13 8.15 -29.88
C VAL A 239 6.26 9.41 -29.83
N THR A 240 5.14 9.34 -29.12
CA THR A 240 4.56 10.56 -28.59
C THR A 240 5.36 10.93 -27.35
N HIS A 241 6.00 12.09 -27.36
CA HIS A 241 6.66 12.69 -26.22
C HIS A 241 5.62 12.87 -25.10
N VAL A 242 5.44 11.85 -24.28
CA VAL A 242 4.91 12.08 -22.93
C VAL A 242 6.07 12.69 -22.16
N THR A 243 6.09 14.02 -22.14
CA THR A 243 7.12 14.77 -21.46
C THR A 243 7.03 14.49 -19.97
N ILE A 244 8.19 14.43 -19.29
CA ILE A 244 8.28 14.38 -17.81
C ILE A 244 7.38 15.47 -17.20
N LEU A 245 7.22 16.62 -17.85
CA LEU A 245 6.31 17.70 -17.52
C LEU A 245 4.83 17.26 -17.45
N ASP A 246 4.37 16.38 -18.35
CA ASP A 246 2.98 15.87 -18.32
C ASP A 246 2.79 14.89 -17.17
N THR A 247 3.83 14.13 -16.85
CA THR A 247 3.84 13.22 -15.69
C THR A 247 3.83 14.02 -14.38
N VAL A 248 4.65 15.04 -14.27
CA VAL A 248 4.69 15.92 -13.07
C VAL A 248 3.38 16.72 -12.96
N ARG A 249 2.82 17.19 -14.06
CA ARG A 249 1.51 17.87 -14.08
C ARG A 249 0.36 16.95 -13.67
N ALA A 250 0.38 15.69 -14.10
CA ALA A 250 -0.61 14.69 -13.69
C ALA A 250 -0.47 14.30 -12.20
N LEU A 251 0.73 14.38 -11.65
CA LEU A 251 1.01 14.16 -10.22
C LEU A 251 0.60 15.36 -9.35
N ALA A 252 0.66 16.57 -9.90
CA ALA A 252 0.31 17.81 -9.20
C ALA A 252 -1.15 18.25 -9.39
N ALA A 253 -1.97 17.50 -10.14
CA ALA A 253 -3.39 17.79 -10.27
C ALA A 253 -4.11 17.52 -8.94
N PRO A 254 -4.87 18.48 -8.39
CA PRO A 254 -5.63 18.29 -7.17
C PRO A 254 -6.66 17.16 -7.42
N THR A 255 -6.49 16.04 -6.77
CA THR A 255 -7.52 15.00 -6.70
C THR A 255 -8.59 15.51 -5.76
N THR A 256 -9.71 15.98 -6.29
CA THR A 256 -10.90 16.22 -5.48
C THR A 256 -11.28 14.88 -4.83
N PRO A 257 -11.19 14.75 -3.49
CA PRO A 257 -11.64 13.55 -2.83
C PRO A 257 -13.16 13.41 -3.06
N PRO A 258 -13.68 12.19 -3.28
CA PRO A 258 -15.11 11.99 -3.25
C PRO A 258 -15.61 12.44 -1.87
N THR A 259 -16.55 13.37 -1.85
CA THR A 259 -17.19 13.88 -0.64
C THR A 259 -17.68 12.68 0.17
N PRO A 260 -17.22 12.48 1.42
CA PRO A 260 -17.72 11.40 2.23
C PRO A 260 -19.18 11.73 2.62
N THR A 261 -20.13 11.16 1.91
CA THR A 261 -21.50 11.06 2.43
C THR A 261 -21.46 10.05 3.57
N VAL A 262 -21.30 10.56 4.79
CA VAL A 262 -21.45 9.77 6.01
C VAL A 262 -22.95 9.55 6.21
N PRO A 263 -23.48 8.32 5.99
CA PRO A 263 -24.82 8.01 6.48
C PRO A 263 -24.72 7.91 7.99
N VAL A 264 -25.43 8.81 8.69
CA VAL A 264 -25.63 8.70 10.14
C VAL A 264 -26.40 7.40 10.39
N ARG A 265 -25.70 6.36 10.81
CA ARG A 265 -26.29 5.07 11.15
C ARG A 265 -26.80 5.14 12.60
N PRO A 266 -28.04 4.71 12.90
CA PRO A 266 -28.52 4.61 14.27
C PRO A 266 -27.63 3.63 15.06
N ALA A 267 -27.38 3.96 16.33
CA ALA A 267 -26.58 3.15 17.24
C ALA A 267 -27.13 1.71 17.31
N ARG A 268 -26.25 0.74 17.01
CA ARG A 268 -26.56 -0.68 17.08
C ARG A 268 -26.61 -1.13 18.53
N PRO A 269 -27.56 -2.02 18.94
CA PRO A 269 -27.53 -2.62 20.26
C PRO A 269 -26.22 -3.37 20.49
N ALA A 270 -25.68 -3.28 21.70
CA ALA A 270 -24.43 -3.91 22.12
C ALA A 270 -24.43 -5.41 21.80
N LYS A 271 -23.41 -5.87 21.13
CA LYS A 271 -23.17 -7.28 20.80
C LYS A 271 -22.91 -8.06 22.10
N PRO A 272 -23.44 -9.27 22.28
CA PRO A 272 -23.08 -10.10 23.42
C PRO A 272 -21.57 -10.35 23.44
N ALA A 273 -20.99 -10.31 24.63
CA ALA A 273 -19.56 -10.51 24.83
C ALA A 273 -19.10 -11.82 24.17
N ARG A 274 -18.02 -11.72 23.39
CA ARG A 274 -17.38 -12.86 22.73
C ARG A 274 -17.00 -13.89 23.81
N PRO A 275 -17.29 -15.18 23.63
CA PRO A 275 -16.86 -16.18 24.61
C PRO A 275 -15.34 -16.17 24.70
N THR A 276 -14.82 -15.97 25.91
CA THR A 276 -13.38 -16.09 26.20
C THR A 276 -12.94 -17.51 25.89
N LYS A 277 -11.88 -17.66 25.07
CA LYS A 277 -11.26 -18.98 24.82
C LYS A 277 -11.01 -19.67 26.15
N PRO A 278 -11.37 -20.97 26.32
CA PRO A 278 -11.05 -21.69 27.54
C PRO A 278 -9.52 -21.75 27.71
N THR A 279 -9.05 -21.25 28.83
CA THR A 279 -7.65 -21.41 29.26
C THR A 279 -7.48 -22.87 29.66
N THR A 280 -6.94 -23.70 28.79
CA THR A 280 -6.46 -25.04 29.15
C THR A 280 -5.26 -24.87 30.08
N ARG A 281 -5.49 -25.03 31.38
CA ARG A 281 -4.43 -25.28 32.34
C ARG A 281 -3.90 -26.70 32.09
N HIS A 282 -2.62 -26.81 31.75
CA HIS A 282 -1.82 -27.99 31.97
C HIS A 282 -0.74 -27.65 32.98
#